data_bfd94ddc5d01ee0588388f6815bfa0ad
#
_entry.id   bfd94ddc5d01ee0588388f6815bfa0ad
#
_cell.length_a   1.000
_cell.length_b   1.000
_cell.length_c   1.000
_cell.angle_alpha   90.00
_cell.angle_beta   90.00
_cell.angle_gamma   90.00
#
_symmetry.space_group_name_H-M   'P 1'
#
loop_
_entity.id
_entity.type
_entity.pdbx_description
1 polymer ?
#
loop_
_entity_poly.entity_id
_entity_poly.type
_entity_poly.pdbx_seq_one_letter_code
_entity_poly.pdbx_strand_id
1 'polypeptide(L)'
;DHFYLTDIGVWLLSDKAIEVLTHHSTHNGKVTEYDLYGTFGCGLGTHPSQHDDEVAQLKVAILPLPGGEFYHFGTSHELLSSTVAIQNLVNDQRHILHHSMKPCPSIFVQNTITLRPFTDSNKNVWVENSHVGARWELSHNNIVTGAPENDWAVSLKPNECIDFVPIGEEAWCVRRYGFYDKFAGDEQTTPRFPLLPNAAALNTYMNGDNTVVGGWLSAEQISTQANLHRLCLQRQQFRAKNWQTLAKNHEHSVFYQLDLDDAAREFRQYHIPAPTPIGNNEPLMRRISDAMFQSAIATNDALKATMERKAFALLREGLTDTLANSRVAPHKVAYDDQIVWGRSPVRIDIAGGWTDTPPYCLMEGGNVINLAIELNGQQPIQTYVKPCKEPR
;
A
#
# COMPACT_ATOMS: atom_id res chain seq x y z
N ASP A 1 3.27 -11.84 -41.38
CA ASP A 1 3.15 -11.30 -40.03
C ASP A 1 1.77 -11.67 -39.53
N HIS A 2 1.70 -12.45 -38.44
CA HIS A 2 0.45 -12.79 -37.79
C HIS A 2 0.36 -12.03 -36.48
N PHE A 3 -0.72 -11.27 -36.31
CA PHE A 3 -1.05 -10.65 -35.03
C PHE A 3 -1.81 -11.68 -34.19
N TYR A 4 -1.48 -11.78 -32.93
CA TYR A 4 -2.22 -12.57 -31.94
C TYR A 4 -2.67 -11.67 -30.79
N LEU A 5 -3.76 -12.07 -30.16
CA LEU A 5 -4.24 -11.41 -28.94
C LEU A 5 -3.82 -12.25 -27.74
N THR A 6 -3.36 -11.59 -26.69
CA THR A 6 -3.07 -12.25 -25.42
C THR A 6 -4.35 -12.37 -24.61
N ASP A 7 -4.68 -13.58 -24.18
CA ASP A 7 -5.79 -13.81 -23.23
C ASP A 7 -5.38 -13.28 -21.86
N ILE A 8 -6.25 -12.46 -21.29
CA ILE A 8 -6.05 -11.87 -19.95
C ILE A 8 -6.70 -12.70 -18.83
N GLY A 9 -7.18 -13.89 -19.13
CA GLY A 9 -7.80 -14.79 -18.15
C GLY A 9 -9.23 -14.41 -17.75
N VAL A 10 -9.92 -13.56 -18.50
CA VAL A 10 -11.30 -13.18 -18.24
C VAL A 10 -12.22 -13.81 -19.26
N TRP A 11 -13.07 -14.72 -18.79
CA TRP A 11 -14.01 -15.47 -19.62
C TRP A 11 -15.44 -15.19 -19.17
N LEU A 12 -16.31 -14.82 -20.10
CA LEU A 12 -17.74 -14.72 -19.89
C LEU A 12 -18.40 -15.96 -20.52
N LEU A 13 -18.89 -16.83 -19.69
CA LEU A 13 -19.46 -18.12 -20.09
C LEU A 13 -20.99 -18.07 -20.05
N SER A 14 -21.64 -18.63 -21.07
CA SER A 14 -23.08 -18.89 -21.05
C SER A 14 -23.39 -20.14 -20.22
N ASP A 15 -24.65 -20.31 -19.80
CA ASP A 15 -25.11 -21.52 -19.08
C ASP A 15 -24.76 -22.79 -19.88
N LYS A 16 -24.95 -22.76 -21.21
CA LYS A 16 -24.57 -23.88 -22.08
C LYS A 16 -23.08 -24.19 -22.03
N ALA A 17 -22.22 -23.17 -21.99
CA ALA A 17 -20.77 -23.37 -21.90
C ALA A 17 -20.39 -23.95 -20.53
N ILE A 18 -21.06 -23.51 -19.45
CA ILE A 18 -20.87 -24.06 -18.10
C ILE A 18 -21.31 -25.53 -18.04
N GLU A 19 -22.43 -25.89 -18.66
CA GLU A 19 -22.90 -27.30 -18.77
C GLU A 19 -21.85 -28.17 -19.47
N VAL A 20 -21.30 -27.74 -20.61
CA VAL A 20 -20.23 -28.45 -21.34
C VAL A 20 -18.99 -28.60 -20.46
N LEU A 21 -18.52 -27.53 -19.84
CA LEU A 21 -17.36 -27.58 -18.92
C LEU A 21 -17.60 -28.53 -17.75
N THR A 22 -18.79 -28.50 -17.16
CA THR A 22 -19.17 -29.38 -16.05
C THR A 22 -19.19 -30.85 -16.50
N HIS A 23 -19.72 -31.12 -17.70
CA HIS A 23 -19.74 -32.47 -18.27
C HIS A 23 -18.32 -33.01 -18.46
N HIS A 24 -17.45 -32.23 -19.11
CA HIS A 24 -16.05 -32.63 -19.37
C HIS A 24 -15.19 -32.71 -18.11
N SER A 25 -15.47 -31.90 -17.07
CA SER A 25 -14.74 -31.94 -15.81
C SER A 25 -15.29 -32.95 -14.80
N THR A 26 -16.37 -33.71 -15.12
CA THR A 26 -16.97 -34.64 -14.18
C THR A 26 -16.92 -36.08 -14.70
N HIS A 27 -16.12 -36.93 -14.05
CA HIS A 27 -16.04 -38.35 -14.33
C HIS A 27 -16.44 -39.20 -13.13
N ASN A 28 -17.39 -40.12 -13.33
CA ASN A 28 -17.89 -41.00 -12.26
C ASN A 28 -18.40 -40.23 -10.99
N GLY A 29 -19.01 -39.06 -11.18
CA GLY A 29 -19.53 -38.23 -10.10
C GLY A 29 -18.43 -37.49 -9.31
N LYS A 30 -17.21 -37.46 -9.78
CA LYS A 30 -16.09 -36.70 -9.20
C LYS A 30 -15.62 -35.65 -10.18
N VAL A 31 -15.29 -34.48 -9.66
CA VAL A 31 -14.65 -33.41 -10.43
C VAL A 31 -13.20 -33.82 -10.72
N THR A 32 -12.80 -33.73 -11.97
CA THR A 32 -11.44 -33.98 -12.46
C THR A 32 -10.91 -32.73 -13.16
N GLU A 33 -9.61 -32.65 -13.30
CA GLU A 33 -8.97 -31.55 -14.02
C GLU A 33 -9.39 -31.57 -15.49
N TYR A 34 -9.82 -30.42 -16.00
CA TYR A 34 -10.11 -30.16 -17.40
C TYR A 34 -9.53 -28.79 -17.77
N ASP A 35 -8.47 -28.78 -18.60
CA ASP A 35 -7.71 -27.57 -18.88
C ASP A 35 -8.52 -26.59 -19.73
N LEU A 36 -8.78 -25.41 -19.16
CA LEU A 36 -9.55 -24.35 -19.81
C LEU A 36 -8.84 -23.76 -21.03
N TYR A 37 -7.52 -23.71 -21.02
CA TYR A 37 -6.72 -23.14 -22.12
C TYR A 37 -6.25 -24.21 -23.12
N GLY A 38 -5.62 -25.24 -22.62
CA GLY A 38 -4.99 -26.29 -23.43
C GLY A 38 -5.97 -27.28 -24.02
N THR A 39 -7.22 -27.37 -23.51
CA THR A 39 -8.23 -28.32 -24.00
C THR A 39 -9.50 -27.61 -24.43
N PHE A 40 -10.24 -26.98 -23.52
CA PHE A 40 -11.50 -26.33 -23.86
C PHE A 40 -11.31 -25.17 -24.84
N GLY A 41 -10.36 -24.27 -24.58
CA GLY A 41 -10.05 -23.14 -25.45
C GLY A 41 -9.59 -23.57 -26.83
N CYS A 42 -8.84 -24.68 -26.92
CA CYS A 42 -8.38 -25.24 -28.18
C CYS A 42 -9.51 -25.89 -29.03
N GLY A 43 -10.64 -26.21 -28.44
CA GLY A 43 -11.85 -26.71 -29.11
C GLY A 43 -12.78 -25.63 -29.64
N LEU A 44 -12.55 -24.37 -29.27
CA LEU A 44 -13.41 -23.23 -29.61
C LEU A 44 -13.05 -22.59 -30.95
N GLY A 45 -14.04 -21.91 -31.55
CA GLY A 45 -13.84 -21.09 -32.75
C GLY A 45 -14.06 -21.82 -34.08
N THR A 46 -13.72 -21.15 -35.18
CA THR A 46 -13.98 -21.64 -36.55
C THR A 46 -12.87 -22.60 -37.05
N HIS A 47 -11.72 -22.58 -36.42
CA HIS A 47 -10.56 -23.44 -36.78
C HIS A 47 -9.95 -23.99 -35.48
N PRO A 48 -10.66 -24.88 -34.75
CA PRO A 48 -10.15 -25.42 -33.50
C PRO A 48 -8.90 -26.28 -33.75
N SER A 49 -7.92 -26.14 -32.86
CA SER A 49 -6.72 -27.00 -32.91
C SER A 49 -6.96 -28.40 -32.34
N GLN A 50 -8.02 -28.55 -31.53
CA GLN A 50 -8.51 -29.81 -31.03
C GLN A 50 -10.01 -29.90 -31.34
N HIS A 51 -10.45 -31.06 -31.88
CA HIS A 51 -11.85 -31.25 -32.23
C HIS A 51 -12.61 -31.86 -31.06
N ASP A 52 -13.67 -31.20 -30.63
CA ASP A 52 -14.64 -31.67 -29.64
C ASP A 52 -16.05 -31.26 -30.08
N ASP A 53 -16.93 -32.25 -30.27
CA ASP A 53 -18.26 -32.04 -30.82
C ASP A 53 -19.16 -31.15 -29.97
N GLU A 54 -19.03 -31.19 -28.65
CA GLU A 54 -19.82 -30.34 -27.72
C GLU A 54 -19.27 -28.92 -27.67
N VAL A 55 -17.95 -28.76 -27.55
CA VAL A 55 -17.28 -27.48 -27.51
C VAL A 55 -17.41 -26.73 -28.84
N ALA A 56 -17.33 -27.42 -29.96
CA ALA A 56 -17.46 -26.84 -31.32
C ALA A 56 -18.84 -26.22 -31.59
N GLN A 57 -19.88 -26.60 -30.83
CA GLN A 57 -21.22 -25.98 -30.92
C GLN A 57 -21.37 -24.66 -30.20
N LEU A 58 -20.38 -24.30 -29.37
CA LEU A 58 -20.41 -23.04 -28.61
C LEU A 58 -20.09 -21.86 -29.53
N LYS A 59 -20.84 -20.77 -29.35
CA LYS A 59 -20.55 -19.52 -30.04
C LYS A 59 -19.49 -18.76 -29.26
N VAL A 60 -18.45 -18.30 -29.96
CA VAL A 60 -17.32 -17.59 -29.37
C VAL A 60 -17.26 -16.18 -29.93
N ALA A 61 -17.00 -15.22 -29.04
CA ALA A 61 -16.66 -13.86 -29.41
C ALA A 61 -15.42 -13.43 -28.63
N ILE A 62 -14.46 -12.83 -29.32
CA ILE A 62 -13.29 -12.22 -28.69
C ILE A 62 -13.57 -10.73 -28.57
N LEU A 63 -13.42 -10.22 -27.36
CA LEU A 63 -13.58 -8.79 -27.07
C LEU A 63 -12.18 -8.16 -26.93
N PRO A 64 -11.67 -7.52 -27.99
CA PRO A 64 -10.37 -6.85 -27.91
C PRO A 64 -10.45 -5.67 -26.95
N LEU A 65 -9.41 -5.48 -26.13
CA LEU A 65 -9.26 -4.36 -25.21
C LEU A 65 -8.23 -3.37 -25.79
N PRO A 66 -8.63 -2.40 -26.62
CA PRO A 66 -7.72 -1.47 -27.25
C PRO A 66 -7.02 -0.59 -26.20
N GLY A 67 -5.70 -0.47 -26.29
CA GLY A 67 -4.90 0.31 -25.35
C GLY A 67 -4.77 -0.32 -23.96
N GLY A 68 -5.23 -1.56 -23.78
CA GLY A 68 -5.01 -2.32 -22.56
C GLY A 68 -3.54 -2.77 -22.43
N GLU A 69 -3.06 -2.82 -21.19
CA GLU A 69 -1.77 -3.38 -20.84
C GLU A 69 -2.00 -4.61 -19.94
N PHE A 70 -1.15 -5.62 -20.08
CA PHE A 70 -1.28 -6.85 -19.33
C PHE A 70 -0.04 -7.08 -18.45
N TYR A 71 -0.27 -7.10 -17.14
CA TYR A 71 0.75 -7.37 -16.14
C TYR A 71 0.49 -8.72 -15.49
N HIS A 72 1.33 -9.72 -15.80
CA HIS A 72 1.19 -11.07 -15.30
C HIS A 72 1.96 -11.27 -13.99
N PHE A 73 1.40 -12.06 -13.07
CA PHE A 73 1.96 -12.37 -11.75
C PHE A 73 2.04 -13.88 -11.49
N GLY A 74 2.24 -14.68 -12.54
CA GLY A 74 2.22 -16.14 -12.46
C GLY A 74 3.51 -16.77 -11.93
N THR A 75 4.62 -16.03 -11.92
CA THR A 75 5.93 -16.52 -11.46
C THR A 75 6.62 -15.53 -10.54
N SER A 76 7.64 -15.97 -9.81
CA SER A 76 8.45 -15.11 -8.94
C SER A 76 9.13 -13.97 -9.71
N HIS A 77 9.61 -14.23 -10.91
CA HIS A 77 10.16 -13.20 -11.79
C HIS A 77 9.11 -12.16 -12.19
N GLU A 78 7.93 -12.61 -12.58
CA GLU A 78 6.84 -11.73 -13.01
C GLU A 78 6.25 -10.91 -11.84
N LEU A 79 6.24 -11.44 -10.63
CA LEU A 79 5.89 -10.65 -9.43
C LEU A 79 6.70 -9.35 -9.36
N LEU A 80 8.01 -9.44 -9.51
CA LEU A 80 8.88 -8.28 -9.45
C LEU A 80 8.82 -7.42 -10.71
N SER A 81 8.90 -8.02 -11.91
CA SER A 81 8.91 -7.27 -13.17
C SER A 81 7.60 -6.52 -13.41
N SER A 82 6.46 -7.16 -13.15
CA SER A 82 5.14 -6.53 -13.28
C SER A 82 4.92 -5.44 -12.22
N THR A 83 5.34 -5.66 -10.97
CA THR A 83 5.26 -4.63 -9.93
C THR A 83 6.10 -3.41 -10.27
N VAL A 84 7.34 -3.59 -10.76
CA VAL A 84 8.20 -2.48 -11.22
C VAL A 84 7.56 -1.74 -12.39
N ALA A 85 6.98 -2.46 -13.35
CA ALA A 85 6.32 -1.85 -14.50
C ALA A 85 5.12 -1.01 -14.07
N ILE A 86 4.23 -1.54 -13.22
CA ILE A 86 3.06 -0.83 -12.68
C ILE A 86 3.50 0.40 -11.87
N GLN A 87 4.52 0.26 -11.02
CA GLN A 87 5.06 1.37 -10.24
C GLN A 87 5.55 2.52 -11.12
N ASN A 88 6.09 2.22 -12.30
CA ASN A 88 6.57 3.22 -13.24
C ASN A 88 5.45 3.95 -14.00
N LEU A 89 4.22 3.41 -14.01
CA LEU A 89 3.05 4.10 -14.55
C LEU A 89 2.53 5.19 -13.60
N VAL A 90 2.76 5.04 -12.30
CA VAL A 90 2.32 6.00 -11.29
C VAL A 90 3.34 7.13 -11.19
N ASN A 91 2.95 8.33 -11.61
CA ASN A 91 3.76 9.54 -11.47
C ASN A 91 3.31 10.31 -10.22
N ASP A 92 4.24 10.59 -9.32
CA ASP A 92 3.99 11.54 -8.23
C ASP A 92 3.91 12.95 -8.83
N GLN A 93 2.73 13.55 -8.80
CA GLN A 93 2.50 14.88 -9.38
C GLN A 93 3.34 15.98 -8.71
N ARG A 94 3.75 15.80 -7.46
CA ARG A 94 4.66 16.73 -6.77
C ARG A 94 6.06 16.76 -7.39
N HIS A 95 6.43 15.71 -8.09
CA HIS A 95 7.72 15.55 -8.74
C HIS A 95 7.62 15.44 -10.27
N ILE A 96 6.60 16.02 -10.86
CA ILE A 96 6.35 15.90 -12.31
C ILE A 96 7.53 16.39 -13.16
N LEU A 97 8.30 17.35 -12.67
CA LEU A 97 9.53 17.85 -13.32
C LEU A 97 10.75 16.95 -13.08
N HIS A 98 10.64 15.97 -12.18
CA HIS A 98 11.72 15.08 -11.76
C HIS A 98 11.33 13.60 -11.91
N HIS A 99 10.43 13.28 -12.82
CA HIS A 99 9.85 11.93 -12.99
C HIS A 99 10.84 10.83 -13.42
N SER A 100 12.09 11.17 -13.71
CA SER A 100 13.12 10.17 -13.97
C SER A 100 13.76 9.57 -12.73
N MET A 101 13.42 10.06 -11.53
CA MET A 101 14.14 9.74 -10.30
C MET A 101 13.23 8.98 -9.32
N LYS A 102 13.09 7.67 -9.51
CA LYS A 102 12.56 6.78 -8.44
C LYS A 102 13.74 6.11 -7.74
N PRO A 103 14.04 6.45 -6.48
CA PRO A 103 15.10 5.77 -5.74
C PRO A 103 14.69 4.31 -5.46
N CYS A 104 15.61 3.38 -5.65
CA CYS A 104 15.43 1.95 -5.37
C CYS A 104 14.15 1.33 -5.98
N PRO A 105 13.88 1.46 -7.28
CA PRO A 105 12.60 1.10 -7.89
C PRO A 105 12.29 -0.39 -7.88
N SER A 106 13.22 -1.25 -7.53
CA SER A 106 13.08 -2.72 -7.57
C SER A 106 13.28 -3.41 -6.23
N ILE A 107 13.18 -2.67 -5.12
CA ILE A 107 13.23 -3.24 -3.75
C ILE A 107 11.88 -3.03 -3.09
N PHE A 108 11.23 -4.14 -2.75
CA PHE A 108 9.91 -4.17 -2.12
C PHE A 108 10.00 -4.85 -0.75
N VAL A 109 9.63 -4.12 0.29
CA VAL A 109 9.65 -4.59 1.67
C VAL A 109 8.29 -4.36 2.30
N GLN A 110 7.58 -5.43 2.65
CA GLN A 110 6.22 -5.35 3.16
C GLN A 110 6.05 -6.16 4.45
N ASN A 111 5.45 -5.53 5.47
CA ASN A 111 5.18 -6.19 6.75
C ASN A 111 6.39 -6.97 7.30
N THR A 112 7.57 -6.36 7.24
CA THR A 112 8.86 -6.99 7.49
C THR A 112 9.64 -6.17 8.51
N ILE A 113 10.45 -6.85 9.32
CA ILE A 113 11.47 -6.24 10.17
C ILE A 113 12.80 -6.47 9.49
N THR A 114 13.48 -5.39 9.09
CA THR A 114 14.79 -5.45 8.46
C THR A 114 15.82 -4.78 9.39
N LEU A 115 16.80 -5.54 9.84
CA LEU A 115 17.88 -5.04 10.69
C LEU A 115 19.16 -4.74 9.90
N ARG A 116 19.12 -4.93 8.60
CA ARG A 116 20.23 -4.65 7.68
C ARG A 116 19.77 -3.68 6.58
N PRO A 117 20.56 -2.64 6.26
CA PRO A 117 20.25 -1.75 5.16
C PRO A 117 20.43 -2.45 3.81
N PHE A 118 19.62 -2.08 2.83
CA PHE A 118 19.85 -2.43 1.43
C PHE A 118 20.92 -1.51 0.84
N THR A 119 21.66 -2.04 -0.14
CA THR A 119 22.75 -1.34 -0.84
C THR A 119 22.49 -1.35 -2.35
N ASP A 120 23.29 -0.64 -3.12
CA ASP A 120 23.21 -0.59 -4.58
C ASP A 120 23.39 -1.95 -5.27
N SER A 121 23.96 -2.94 -4.56
CA SER A 121 24.05 -4.32 -5.05
C SER A 121 22.73 -5.08 -4.98
N ASN A 122 21.76 -4.60 -4.17
CA ASN A 122 20.45 -5.21 -4.03
C ASN A 122 19.52 -4.66 -5.12
N LYS A 123 19.16 -5.51 -6.07
CA LYS A 123 18.21 -5.20 -7.17
C LYS A 123 17.22 -6.34 -7.31
N ASN A 124 15.98 -6.01 -7.63
CA ASN A 124 14.90 -6.99 -7.76
C ASN A 124 14.79 -7.87 -6.50
N VAL A 125 14.52 -7.21 -5.36
CA VAL A 125 14.38 -7.88 -4.07
C VAL A 125 12.95 -7.72 -3.57
N TRP A 126 12.35 -8.83 -3.16
CA TRP A 126 11.04 -8.86 -2.50
C TRP A 126 11.17 -9.49 -1.12
N VAL A 127 10.82 -8.75 -0.09
CA VAL A 127 10.80 -9.26 1.29
C VAL A 127 9.42 -9.01 1.88
N GLU A 128 8.72 -10.08 2.21
CA GLU A 128 7.37 -9.98 2.75
C GLU A 128 7.18 -10.85 3.98
N ASN A 129 6.48 -10.29 4.98
CA ASN A 129 6.11 -10.99 6.20
C ASN A 129 7.28 -11.74 6.84
N SER A 130 8.43 -11.07 6.94
CA SER A 130 9.70 -11.69 7.29
C SER A 130 10.50 -10.88 8.30
N HIS A 131 11.33 -11.56 9.06
CA HIS A 131 12.39 -10.96 9.87
C HIS A 131 13.74 -11.20 9.19
N VAL A 132 14.32 -10.15 8.63
CA VAL A 132 15.67 -10.18 8.04
C VAL A 132 16.64 -9.63 9.06
N GLY A 133 17.32 -10.53 9.76
CA GLY A 133 18.24 -10.21 10.85
C GLY A 133 19.54 -9.55 10.37
N ALA A 134 20.35 -9.04 11.31
CA ALA A 134 21.61 -8.35 11.02
C ALA A 134 22.66 -9.25 10.32
N ARG A 135 22.55 -10.58 10.47
CA ARG A 135 23.47 -11.57 9.88
C ARG A 135 23.00 -12.13 8.53
N TRP A 136 21.89 -11.58 7.98
CA TRP A 136 21.42 -11.95 6.65
C TRP A 136 22.21 -11.20 5.57
N GLU A 137 22.45 -11.89 4.46
CA GLU A 137 23.06 -11.30 3.26
C GLU A 137 22.16 -11.58 2.06
N LEU A 138 21.65 -10.51 1.46
CA LEU A 138 20.87 -10.55 0.25
C LEU A 138 21.70 -10.03 -0.93
N SER A 139 21.41 -10.57 -2.11
CA SER A 139 22.04 -10.19 -3.37
C SER A 139 21.00 -9.54 -4.30
N HIS A 140 20.92 -9.99 -5.55
CA HIS A 140 19.91 -9.54 -6.50
C HIS A 140 19.01 -10.71 -6.95
N ASN A 141 17.78 -10.38 -7.39
CA ASN A 141 16.75 -11.35 -7.74
C ASN A 141 16.48 -12.32 -6.58
N ASN A 142 16.27 -11.77 -5.40
CA ASN A 142 15.95 -12.54 -4.21
C ASN A 142 14.51 -12.29 -3.75
N ILE A 143 13.83 -13.35 -3.36
CA ILE A 143 12.54 -13.30 -2.68
C ILE A 143 12.69 -13.96 -1.32
N VAL A 144 12.20 -13.30 -0.27
CA VAL A 144 12.17 -13.82 1.10
C VAL A 144 10.76 -13.66 1.64
N THR A 145 10.10 -14.76 1.97
CA THR A 145 8.75 -14.69 2.55
C THR A 145 8.63 -15.56 3.81
N GLY A 146 7.82 -15.09 4.73
CA GLY A 146 7.38 -15.86 5.90
C GLY A 146 8.44 -16.14 6.98
N ALA A 147 9.66 -15.57 6.90
CA ALA A 147 10.69 -15.80 7.89
C ALA A 147 10.26 -15.31 9.29
N PRO A 148 10.10 -16.19 10.30
CA PRO A 148 9.78 -15.78 11.66
C PRO A 148 10.90 -14.94 12.28
N GLU A 149 10.67 -14.37 13.45
CA GLU A 149 11.71 -13.68 14.22
C GLU A 149 12.89 -14.62 14.49
N ASN A 150 14.09 -14.18 14.09
CA ASN A 150 15.29 -15.03 14.10
C ASN A 150 16.58 -14.22 14.25
N ASP A 151 17.67 -14.95 14.54
CA ASP A 151 19.04 -14.45 14.58
C ASP A 151 19.97 -15.22 13.62
N TRP A 152 19.43 -15.88 12.60
CA TRP A 152 20.18 -16.74 11.69
C TRP A 152 21.19 -15.98 10.83
N ALA A 153 22.26 -16.69 10.45
CA ALA A 153 23.19 -16.26 9.43
C ALA A 153 22.77 -16.87 8.08
N VAL A 154 22.08 -16.12 7.26
CA VAL A 154 21.58 -16.56 5.94
C VAL A 154 22.23 -15.73 4.86
N SER A 155 22.85 -16.38 3.88
CA SER A 155 23.37 -15.72 2.68
C SER A 155 22.63 -16.27 1.47
N LEU A 156 21.94 -15.41 0.74
CA LEU A 156 21.29 -15.73 -0.53
C LEU A 156 22.18 -15.30 -1.70
N LYS A 157 22.43 -16.26 -2.57
CA LYS A 157 23.15 -16.02 -3.83
C LYS A 157 22.24 -15.28 -4.82
N PRO A 158 22.79 -14.70 -5.90
CA PRO A 158 21.98 -14.20 -7.02
C PRO A 158 20.97 -15.24 -7.52
N ASN A 159 19.73 -14.82 -7.76
CA ASN A 159 18.61 -15.64 -8.22
C ASN A 159 18.18 -16.76 -7.24
N GLU A 160 18.50 -16.65 -5.99
CA GLU A 160 18.06 -17.59 -4.93
C GLU A 160 16.90 -16.99 -4.13
N CYS A 161 15.84 -17.76 -3.94
CA CYS A 161 14.66 -17.39 -3.17
C CYS A 161 14.47 -18.34 -1.99
N ILE A 162 13.87 -17.86 -0.90
CA ILE A 162 13.57 -18.65 0.27
C ILE A 162 12.22 -18.26 0.89
N ASP A 163 11.38 -19.27 1.10
CA ASP A 163 10.12 -19.14 1.81
C ASP A 163 10.09 -19.99 3.06
N PHE A 164 9.49 -19.45 4.10
CA PHE A 164 9.23 -20.16 5.36
C PHE A 164 7.72 -20.34 5.49
N VAL A 165 7.25 -21.55 5.31
CA VAL A 165 5.82 -21.86 5.28
C VAL A 165 5.45 -22.65 6.53
N PRO A 166 4.57 -22.13 7.38
CA PRO A 166 4.04 -22.91 8.52
C PRO A 166 3.10 -24.01 7.99
N ILE A 167 3.30 -25.22 8.48
CA ILE A 167 2.53 -26.41 8.13
C ILE A 167 1.77 -26.88 9.38
N GLY A 168 0.46 -27.06 9.28
CA GLY A 168 -0.37 -27.38 10.45
C GLY A 168 -0.15 -26.43 11.63
N GLU A 169 -0.26 -26.93 12.86
CA GLU A 169 -0.20 -26.08 14.06
C GLU A 169 1.22 -25.70 14.48
N GLU A 170 2.21 -26.59 14.32
CA GLU A 170 3.55 -26.38 14.86
C GLU A 170 4.66 -26.46 13.81
N ALA A 171 4.48 -27.30 12.78
CA ALA A 171 5.52 -27.58 11.79
C ALA A 171 5.81 -26.42 10.86
N TRP A 172 6.99 -26.49 10.23
CA TRP A 172 7.47 -25.55 9.24
C TRP A 172 8.05 -26.27 8.04
N CYS A 173 7.93 -25.64 6.88
CA CYS A 173 8.64 -26.04 5.67
C CYS A 173 9.53 -24.89 5.20
N VAL A 174 10.79 -25.17 4.87
CA VAL A 174 11.70 -24.21 4.26
C VAL A 174 11.82 -24.51 2.78
N ARG A 175 11.33 -23.59 1.94
CA ARG A 175 11.35 -23.73 0.50
C ARG A 175 12.45 -22.85 -0.09
N ARG A 176 13.58 -23.46 -0.51
CA ARG A 176 14.63 -22.79 -1.31
C ARG A 176 14.44 -23.14 -2.76
N TYR A 177 14.45 -22.11 -3.64
CA TYR A 177 14.19 -22.28 -5.07
C TYR A 177 14.85 -21.17 -5.89
N GLY A 178 14.91 -21.36 -7.20
CA GLY A 178 15.43 -20.37 -8.13
C GLY A 178 14.41 -19.30 -8.48
N PHE A 179 14.86 -18.10 -8.70
CA PHE A 179 14.03 -16.95 -9.08
C PHE A 179 13.21 -17.18 -10.36
N TYR A 180 13.69 -18.03 -11.25
CA TYR A 180 13.03 -18.38 -12.50
C TYR A 180 12.30 -19.72 -12.50
N ASP A 181 12.24 -20.41 -11.35
CA ASP A 181 11.52 -21.68 -11.21
C ASP A 181 10.01 -21.48 -11.44
N LYS A 182 9.39 -22.41 -12.15
CA LYS A 182 7.97 -22.33 -12.53
C LYS A 182 7.03 -23.20 -11.69
N PHE A 183 7.56 -24.14 -10.92
CA PHE A 183 6.77 -25.10 -10.12
C PHE A 183 5.68 -25.81 -10.94
N ALA A 184 6.03 -26.32 -12.09
CA ALA A 184 5.13 -27.06 -12.98
C ALA A 184 5.66 -28.47 -13.24
N GLY A 185 4.78 -29.43 -13.53
CA GLY A 185 5.14 -30.82 -13.80
C GLY A 185 5.85 -31.46 -12.61
N ASP A 186 6.96 -32.14 -12.87
CA ASP A 186 7.74 -32.87 -11.84
C ASP A 186 8.28 -31.95 -10.74
N GLU A 187 8.56 -30.68 -11.04
CA GLU A 187 8.99 -29.70 -10.02
C GLU A 187 7.90 -29.39 -9.00
N GLN A 188 6.63 -29.48 -9.41
CA GLN A 188 5.49 -29.27 -8.54
C GLN A 188 5.24 -30.45 -7.61
N THR A 189 5.42 -31.66 -8.09
CA THR A 189 5.02 -32.91 -7.40
C THR A 189 6.14 -33.61 -6.67
N THR A 190 7.41 -33.33 -7.00
CA THR A 190 8.56 -33.97 -6.35
C THR A 190 8.79 -33.43 -4.93
N PRO A 191 8.79 -34.29 -3.90
CA PRO A 191 9.11 -33.89 -2.53
C PRO A 191 10.61 -33.53 -2.42
N ARG A 192 10.90 -32.23 -2.21
CA ARG A 192 12.27 -31.70 -2.14
C ARG A 192 12.49 -30.66 -1.04
N PHE A 193 11.41 -30.23 -0.38
CA PHE A 193 11.48 -29.19 0.65
C PHE A 193 11.38 -29.80 2.04
N PRO A 194 12.33 -29.49 2.97
CA PRO A 194 12.37 -30.10 4.28
C PRO A 194 11.17 -29.70 5.13
N LEU A 195 10.52 -30.68 5.74
CA LEU A 195 9.51 -30.51 6.77
C LEU A 195 10.18 -30.60 8.14
N LEU A 196 9.98 -29.58 8.95
CA LEU A 196 10.55 -29.41 10.29
C LEU A 196 9.41 -29.46 11.31
N PRO A 197 9.45 -30.32 12.31
CA PRO A 197 8.29 -30.61 13.15
C PRO A 197 7.83 -29.44 14.03
N ASN A 198 8.72 -28.49 14.34
CA ASN A 198 8.41 -27.33 15.17
C ASN A 198 9.41 -26.18 14.97
N ALA A 199 9.21 -25.06 15.67
CA ALA A 199 10.07 -23.89 15.58
C ALA A 199 11.51 -24.15 16.10
N ALA A 200 11.70 -25.03 17.08
CA ALA A 200 13.02 -25.40 17.55
C ALA A 200 13.81 -26.17 16.48
N ALA A 201 13.17 -27.11 15.80
CA ALA A 201 13.76 -27.81 14.67
C ALA A 201 14.06 -26.86 13.50
N LEU A 202 13.18 -25.91 13.21
CA LEU A 202 13.45 -24.87 12.23
C LEU A 202 14.71 -24.07 12.58
N ASN A 203 14.85 -23.65 13.83
CA ASN A 203 16.02 -22.92 14.27
C ASN A 203 17.32 -23.76 14.16
N THR A 204 17.27 -25.04 14.55
CA THR A 204 18.38 -25.97 14.43
C THR A 204 18.79 -26.20 12.97
N TYR A 205 17.81 -26.41 12.09
CA TYR A 205 18.03 -26.57 10.64
C TYR A 205 18.70 -25.33 10.03
N MET A 206 18.20 -24.14 10.35
CA MET A 206 18.74 -22.88 9.82
C MET A 206 20.16 -22.58 10.34
N ASN A 207 20.58 -23.19 11.43
CA ASN A 207 21.97 -23.17 11.94
C ASN A 207 22.84 -24.29 11.37
N GLY A 208 22.37 -25.07 10.39
CA GLY A 208 23.16 -26.01 9.61
C GLY A 208 23.01 -27.48 9.97
N ASP A 209 22.16 -27.84 10.95
CA ASP A 209 21.92 -29.22 11.32
C ASP A 209 20.68 -29.79 10.63
N ASN A 210 20.92 -30.65 9.63
CA ASN A 210 19.89 -31.31 8.84
C ASN A 210 19.28 -32.56 9.48
N THR A 211 19.78 -33.00 10.64
CA THR A 211 19.28 -34.21 11.30
C THR A 211 17.88 -34.07 11.86
N VAL A 212 17.41 -32.85 11.99
CA VAL A 212 16.08 -32.50 12.52
C VAL A 212 14.95 -32.55 11.46
N VAL A 213 15.28 -32.86 10.19
CA VAL A 213 14.29 -32.96 9.11
C VAL A 213 13.41 -34.18 9.33
N GLY A 214 12.10 -33.94 9.54
CA GLY A 214 11.09 -34.98 9.77
C GLY A 214 10.48 -35.58 8.50
N GLY A 215 10.78 -35.02 7.35
CA GLY A 215 10.25 -35.46 6.06
C GLY A 215 10.51 -34.43 4.96
N TRP A 216 9.93 -34.68 3.78
CA TRP A 216 10.08 -33.83 2.62
C TRP A 216 8.71 -33.56 1.98
N LEU A 217 8.43 -32.34 1.59
CA LEU A 217 7.20 -31.94 0.92
C LEU A 217 7.48 -31.48 -0.52
N SER A 218 6.51 -31.73 -1.40
CA SER A 218 6.46 -31.12 -2.73
C SER A 218 5.86 -29.71 -2.66
N ALA A 219 6.00 -28.93 -3.74
CA ALA A 219 5.37 -27.62 -3.84
C ALA A 219 3.84 -27.71 -3.74
N GLU A 220 3.24 -28.72 -4.35
CA GLU A 220 1.80 -28.98 -4.26
C GLU A 220 1.35 -29.32 -2.84
N GLN A 221 2.09 -30.17 -2.13
CA GLN A 221 1.78 -30.51 -0.73
C GLN A 221 1.90 -29.29 0.18
N ILE A 222 2.90 -28.43 -0.02
CA ILE A 222 3.04 -27.18 0.73
C ILE A 222 1.83 -26.28 0.48
N SER A 223 1.40 -26.13 -0.78
CA SER A 223 0.26 -25.29 -1.17
C SER A 223 -1.05 -25.71 -0.47
N THR A 224 -1.27 -27.03 -0.33
CA THR A 224 -2.47 -27.59 0.31
C THR A 224 -2.40 -27.62 1.84
N GLN A 225 -1.21 -27.68 2.44
CA GLN A 225 -1.01 -27.86 3.88
C GLN A 225 -0.58 -26.59 4.63
N ALA A 226 -0.30 -25.51 3.90
CA ALA A 226 0.13 -24.25 4.48
C ALA A 226 -0.89 -23.68 5.46
N ASN A 227 -0.44 -23.33 6.67
CA ASN A 227 -1.29 -22.66 7.65
C ASN A 227 -1.25 -21.14 7.47
N LEU A 228 -2.15 -20.62 6.65
CA LEU A 228 -2.26 -19.19 6.35
C LEU A 228 -2.63 -18.36 7.58
N HIS A 229 -3.30 -18.94 8.56
CA HIS A 229 -3.64 -18.24 9.80
C HIS A 229 -2.37 -17.87 10.59
N ARG A 230 -1.42 -18.79 10.71
CA ARG A 230 -0.11 -18.51 11.36
C ARG A 230 0.66 -17.41 10.63
N LEU A 231 0.66 -17.41 9.28
CA LEU A 231 1.27 -16.34 8.50
C LEU A 231 0.55 -14.99 8.70
N CYS A 232 -0.76 -15.00 8.82
CA CYS A 232 -1.55 -13.80 9.11
C CYS A 232 -1.21 -13.22 10.49
N LEU A 233 -1.12 -14.06 11.52
CA LEU A 233 -0.72 -13.64 12.87
C LEU A 233 0.70 -13.05 12.88
N GLN A 234 1.66 -13.69 12.21
CA GLN A 234 3.01 -13.17 12.07
C GLN A 234 3.04 -11.79 11.39
N ARG A 235 2.27 -11.63 10.31
CA ARG A 235 2.12 -10.35 9.60
C ARG A 235 1.60 -9.26 10.53
N GLN A 236 0.58 -9.56 11.32
CA GLN A 236 0.01 -8.62 12.30
C GLN A 236 1.04 -8.21 13.35
N GLN A 237 1.83 -9.17 13.86
CA GLN A 237 2.88 -8.88 14.83
C GLN A 237 3.98 -7.97 14.26
N PHE A 238 4.46 -8.25 13.05
CA PHE A 238 5.47 -7.40 12.40
C PHE A 238 4.93 -6.01 12.07
N ARG A 239 3.68 -5.94 11.62
CA ARG A 239 3.02 -4.67 11.33
C ARG A 239 2.87 -3.81 12.60
N ALA A 240 2.47 -4.42 13.72
CA ALA A 240 2.38 -3.74 15.01
C ALA A 240 3.76 -3.23 15.48
N LYS A 241 4.81 -4.05 15.39
CA LYS A 241 6.19 -3.64 15.72
C LYS A 241 6.69 -2.50 14.81
N ASN A 242 6.37 -2.54 13.53
CA ASN A 242 6.73 -1.48 12.59
C ASN A 242 6.04 -0.15 12.93
N TRP A 243 4.74 -0.17 13.25
CA TRP A 243 4.01 1.01 13.69
C TRP A 243 4.63 1.63 14.97
N GLN A 244 4.96 0.80 15.95
CA GLN A 244 5.64 1.27 17.16
C GLN A 244 7.00 1.90 16.86
N THR A 245 7.77 1.28 15.97
CA THR A 245 9.09 1.78 15.58
C THR A 245 9.00 3.11 14.83
N LEU A 246 8.05 3.23 13.87
CA LEU A 246 7.81 4.46 13.12
C LEU A 246 7.38 5.61 14.06
N ALA A 247 6.45 5.35 14.95
CA ALA A 247 5.96 6.34 15.90
C ALA A 247 7.04 6.77 16.91
N LYS A 248 7.84 5.82 17.41
CA LYS A 248 8.95 6.11 18.33
C LYS A 248 10.05 6.95 17.67
N ASN A 249 10.32 6.71 16.41
CA ASN A 249 11.38 7.40 15.66
C ASN A 249 10.82 8.53 14.78
N HIS A 250 9.74 9.19 15.20
CA HIS A 250 9.02 10.18 14.40
C HIS A 250 9.91 11.32 13.83
N GLU A 251 11.02 11.66 14.49
CA GLU A 251 11.97 12.67 14.01
C GLU A 251 12.67 12.25 12.72
N HIS A 252 12.88 10.93 12.53
CA HIS A 252 13.63 10.34 11.43
C HIS A 252 12.77 9.42 10.55
N SER A 253 11.46 9.36 10.78
CA SER A 253 10.51 8.55 10.03
C SER A 253 9.45 9.41 9.35
N VAL A 254 8.68 8.77 8.48
CA VAL A 254 7.54 9.40 7.78
C VAL A 254 6.23 9.33 8.57
N PHE A 255 6.24 8.99 9.86
CA PHE A 255 5.06 8.67 10.63
C PHE A 255 3.95 9.74 10.50
N TYR A 256 4.30 11.02 10.72
CA TYR A 256 3.33 12.12 10.61
C TYR A 256 3.04 12.57 9.16
N GLN A 257 3.57 11.87 8.16
CA GLN A 257 3.28 12.08 6.73
C GLN A 257 2.37 10.99 6.16
N LEU A 258 2.12 9.92 6.94
CA LEU A 258 1.24 8.82 6.58
C LEU A 258 -0.23 9.20 6.82
N ASP A 259 -1.15 8.37 6.33
CA ASP A 259 -2.56 8.43 6.71
C ASP A 259 -2.69 8.04 8.20
N LEU A 260 -2.83 9.05 9.06
CA LEU A 260 -2.91 8.85 10.51
C LEU A 260 -4.25 8.26 10.96
N ASP A 261 -5.30 8.34 10.15
CA ASP A 261 -6.58 7.69 10.45
C ASP A 261 -6.46 6.17 10.26
N ASP A 262 -5.75 5.73 9.21
CA ASP A 262 -5.40 4.33 9.01
C ASP A 262 -4.50 3.82 10.15
N ALA A 263 -3.46 4.57 10.48
CA ALA A 263 -2.60 4.25 11.61
C ALA A 263 -3.39 4.10 12.92
N ALA A 264 -4.29 5.04 13.22
CA ALA A 264 -5.11 5.01 14.43
C ALA A 264 -6.06 3.79 14.47
N ARG A 265 -6.62 3.39 13.31
CA ARG A 265 -7.42 2.15 13.22
C ARG A 265 -6.59 0.93 13.61
N GLU A 266 -5.37 0.81 13.11
CA GLU A 266 -4.48 -0.31 13.41
C GLU A 266 -3.98 -0.30 14.85
N PHE A 267 -3.62 0.86 15.39
CA PHE A 267 -3.25 0.98 16.81
C PHE A 267 -4.36 0.46 17.72
N ARG A 268 -5.62 0.78 17.42
CA ARG A 268 -6.78 0.28 18.18
C ARG A 268 -7.00 -1.22 17.96
N GLN A 269 -6.97 -1.67 16.69
CA GLN A 269 -7.23 -3.06 16.31
C GLN A 269 -6.22 -4.04 16.92
N TYR A 270 -4.95 -3.67 16.95
CA TYR A 270 -3.86 -4.53 17.44
C TYR A 270 -3.41 -4.17 18.86
N HIS A 271 -4.17 -3.29 19.55
CA HIS A 271 -3.84 -2.85 20.91
C HIS A 271 -2.40 -2.33 21.04
N ILE A 272 -1.92 -1.61 20.02
CA ILE A 272 -0.58 -1.02 20.01
C ILE A 272 -0.55 0.12 21.03
N PRO A 273 0.44 0.16 21.96
CA PRO A 273 0.55 1.25 22.92
C PRO A 273 0.66 2.61 22.23
N ALA A 274 -0.02 3.60 22.77
CA ALA A 274 0.07 4.98 22.29
C ALA A 274 1.53 5.47 22.36
N PRO A 275 2.04 6.14 21.31
CA PRO A 275 3.35 6.77 21.39
C PRO A 275 3.33 7.91 22.39
N THR A 276 4.48 8.24 22.96
CA THR A 276 4.61 9.41 23.84
C THR A 276 4.33 10.67 23.03
N PRO A 277 3.46 11.58 23.53
CA PRO A 277 3.21 12.86 22.86
C PRO A 277 4.51 13.65 22.62
N ILE A 278 4.64 14.24 21.46
CA ILE A 278 5.84 15.01 21.09
C ILE A 278 5.96 16.33 21.86
N GLY A 279 7.20 16.81 21.96
CA GLY A 279 7.51 18.03 22.72
C GLY A 279 7.04 19.32 22.06
N ASN A 280 7.03 20.42 22.83
CA ASN A 280 6.62 21.74 22.33
C ASN A 280 7.63 22.38 21.37
N ASN A 281 8.86 21.87 21.31
CA ASN A 281 9.92 22.37 20.41
C ASN A 281 9.84 21.80 18.99
N GLU A 282 8.95 20.83 18.77
CA GLU A 282 8.71 20.25 17.46
C GLU A 282 7.97 21.22 16.51
N PRO A 283 8.13 21.08 15.20
CA PRO A 283 7.42 21.87 14.21
C PRO A 283 5.90 21.88 14.45
N LEU A 284 5.26 23.03 14.26
CA LEU A 284 3.84 23.24 14.57
C LEU A 284 2.95 22.16 13.94
N MET A 285 3.13 21.86 12.66
CA MET A 285 2.31 20.86 11.95
C MET A 285 2.48 19.46 12.54
N ARG A 286 3.69 19.09 12.94
CA ARG A 286 3.94 17.81 13.61
C ARG A 286 3.22 17.73 14.96
N ARG A 287 3.21 18.83 15.72
CA ARG A 287 2.48 18.94 17.00
C ARG A 287 0.96 18.84 16.81
N ILE A 288 0.42 19.43 15.74
CA ILE A 288 -1.00 19.32 15.39
C ILE A 288 -1.34 17.88 15.01
N SER A 289 -0.55 17.26 14.11
CA SER A 289 -0.73 15.86 13.69
C SER A 289 -0.65 14.88 14.86
N ASP A 290 0.30 15.10 15.78
CA ASP A 290 0.39 14.31 17.02
C ASP A 290 -0.87 14.43 17.87
N ALA A 291 -1.32 15.65 18.13
CA ALA A 291 -2.52 15.87 18.95
C ALA A 291 -3.77 15.23 18.31
N MET A 292 -3.93 15.30 16.98
CA MET A 292 -5.01 14.63 16.27
C MET A 292 -4.89 13.12 16.36
N PHE A 293 -3.69 12.56 16.16
CA PHE A 293 -3.44 11.13 16.30
C PHE A 293 -3.72 10.62 17.72
N GLN A 294 -3.23 11.34 18.76
CA GLN A 294 -3.52 11.02 20.16
C GLN A 294 -5.02 11.04 20.46
N SER A 295 -5.75 11.99 19.87
CA SER A 295 -7.23 12.02 19.95
C SER A 295 -7.85 10.78 19.29
N ALA A 296 -7.38 10.41 18.08
CA ALA A 296 -7.93 9.29 17.34
C ALA A 296 -7.73 7.94 18.05
N ILE A 297 -6.61 7.75 18.77
CA ILE A 297 -6.32 6.52 19.54
C ILE A 297 -6.77 6.58 20.99
N ALA A 298 -7.37 7.69 21.44
CA ALA A 298 -7.80 7.87 22.82
C ALA A 298 -8.80 6.79 23.28
N THR A 299 -8.63 6.29 24.48
CA THR A 299 -9.45 5.23 25.07
C THR A 299 -10.72 5.76 25.76
N ASN A 300 -10.83 7.09 25.94
CA ASN A 300 -12.00 7.73 26.54
C ASN A 300 -12.28 9.11 25.92
N ASP A 301 -13.53 9.54 26.00
CA ASP A 301 -14.02 10.79 25.39
C ASP A 301 -13.38 12.05 25.99
N ALA A 302 -13.02 12.04 27.27
CA ALA A 302 -12.39 13.19 27.91
C ALA A 302 -10.99 13.46 27.38
N LEU A 303 -10.18 12.41 27.19
CA LEU A 303 -8.85 12.48 26.58
C LEU A 303 -8.97 12.90 25.12
N LYS A 304 -9.90 12.27 24.38
CA LYS A 304 -10.19 12.62 22.99
C LYS A 304 -10.46 14.12 22.84
N ALA A 305 -11.45 14.64 23.56
CA ALA A 305 -11.82 16.05 23.50
C ALA A 305 -10.69 17.00 23.96
N THR A 306 -9.81 16.53 24.85
CA THR A 306 -8.66 17.32 25.30
C THR A 306 -7.60 17.42 24.19
N MET A 307 -7.33 16.34 23.49
CA MET A 307 -6.34 16.32 22.39
C MET A 307 -6.87 17.09 21.17
N GLU A 308 -8.16 16.99 20.85
CA GLU A 308 -8.79 17.79 19.79
C GLU A 308 -8.67 19.28 20.09
N ARG A 309 -9.02 19.71 21.32
CA ARG A 309 -8.86 21.10 21.72
C ARG A 309 -7.42 21.59 21.65
N LYS A 310 -6.44 20.72 21.99
CA LYS A 310 -5.02 21.02 21.85
C LYS A 310 -4.66 21.23 20.36
N ALA A 311 -5.09 20.36 19.47
CA ALA A 311 -4.83 20.48 18.04
C ALA A 311 -5.38 21.79 17.46
N PHE A 312 -6.64 22.12 17.76
CA PHE A 312 -7.25 23.38 17.31
C PHE A 312 -6.61 24.62 17.95
N ALA A 313 -6.16 24.56 19.21
CA ALA A 313 -5.42 25.66 19.85
C ALA A 313 -4.08 25.91 19.13
N LEU A 314 -3.34 24.85 18.78
CA LEU A 314 -2.09 24.93 18.02
C LEU A 314 -2.32 25.49 16.61
N LEU A 315 -3.38 25.05 15.92
CA LEU A 315 -3.75 25.59 14.63
C LEU A 315 -4.06 27.09 14.70
N ARG A 316 -4.82 27.51 15.71
CA ARG A 316 -5.11 28.93 15.95
C ARG A 316 -3.83 29.72 16.22
N GLU A 317 -2.91 29.19 17.05
CA GLU A 317 -1.62 29.81 17.32
C GLU A 317 -0.87 30.07 16.01
N GLY A 318 -0.71 29.06 15.14
CA GLY A 318 -0.03 29.20 13.85
C GLY A 318 -0.67 30.23 12.92
N LEU A 319 -2.00 30.36 12.95
CA LEU A 319 -2.72 31.34 12.13
C LEU A 319 -2.58 32.77 12.70
N THR A 320 -2.45 32.92 14.00
CA THR A 320 -2.44 34.25 14.67
C THR A 320 -1.04 34.80 14.90
N ASP A 321 0.00 33.98 14.96
CA ASP A 321 1.37 34.41 15.24
C ASP A 321 1.90 35.45 14.24
N THR A 322 1.58 35.29 12.96
CA THR A 322 1.91 36.27 11.92
C THR A 322 1.18 37.59 12.09
N LEU A 323 0.00 37.58 12.70
CA LEU A 323 -0.84 38.75 12.91
C LEU A 323 -0.49 39.48 14.24
N ALA A 324 0.10 38.78 15.22
CA ALA A 324 0.42 39.32 16.51
C ALA A 324 1.39 40.52 16.44
N ASN A 325 2.31 40.50 15.47
CA ASN A 325 3.32 41.54 15.25
C ASN A 325 2.80 42.72 14.39
N SER A 326 1.60 42.62 13.81
CA SER A 326 1.00 43.64 12.94
C SER A 326 -0.27 44.29 13.51
N ARG A 327 -0.50 44.15 14.81
CA ARG A 327 -1.67 44.79 15.44
C ARG A 327 -1.57 46.30 15.39
N VAL A 328 -2.34 46.91 14.51
CA VAL A 328 -2.62 48.33 14.53
C VAL A 328 -3.76 48.59 15.53
N ALA A 329 -3.56 49.47 16.49
CA ALA A 329 -4.64 49.85 17.37
C ALA A 329 -5.72 50.59 16.56
N PRO A 330 -6.92 50.05 16.47
CA PRO A 330 -8.00 50.73 15.72
C PRO A 330 -8.38 52.01 16.41
N HIS A 331 -8.51 53.09 15.68
CA HIS A 331 -9.02 54.35 16.18
C HIS A 331 -10.11 54.91 15.23
N LYS A 332 -11.07 55.60 15.80
CA LYS A 332 -12.17 56.17 15.04
C LYS A 332 -11.68 57.38 14.24
N VAL A 333 -11.75 57.33 12.92
CA VAL A 333 -11.42 58.45 12.01
C VAL A 333 -12.63 59.08 11.34
N ALA A 334 -13.83 58.42 11.44
CA ALA A 334 -15.05 58.91 10.87
C ALA A 334 -15.81 59.83 11.86
N TYR A 335 -16.36 60.92 11.40
CA TYR A 335 -17.24 61.78 12.20
C TYR A 335 -18.61 61.11 12.41
N ASP A 336 -19.34 61.54 13.44
CA ASP A 336 -20.61 60.92 13.86
C ASP A 336 -21.74 61.03 12.79
N ASP A 337 -21.67 62.01 11.93
CA ASP A 337 -22.62 62.24 10.82
C ASP A 337 -22.17 61.63 9.47
N GLN A 338 -20.96 61.14 9.41
CA GLN A 338 -20.43 60.52 8.18
C GLN A 338 -20.98 59.12 7.96
N ILE A 339 -21.21 58.82 6.67
CA ILE A 339 -21.44 57.48 6.14
C ILE A 339 -20.20 57.06 5.37
N VAL A 340 -19.57 55.98 5.77
CA VAL A 340 -18.48 55.39 5.04
C VAL A 340 -19.06 54.37 4.04
N TRP A 341 -18.83 54.59 2.77
CA TRP A 341 -19.28 53.72 1.70
C TRP A 341 -18.14 52.90 1.17
N GLY A 342 -18.14 51.61 1.52
CA GLY A 342 -17.21 50.60 1.00
C GLY A 342 -17.76 49.97 -0.26
N ARG A 343 -16.94 49.85 -1.30
CA ARG A 343 -17.28 49.14 -2.55
C ARG A 343 -16.19 48.11 -2.84
N SER A 344 -16.59 46.92 -3.30
CA SER A 344 -15.69 45.84 -3.67
C SER A 344 -16.18 45.08 -4.91
N PRO A 345 -15.28 44.68 -5.80
CA PRO A 345 -15.62 43.74 -6.87
C PRO A 345 -15.96 42.36 -6.32
N VAL A 346 -16.61 41.54 -7.13
CA VAL A 346 -16.70 40.10 -6.90
C VAL A 346 -15.42 39.43 -7.36
N ARG A 347 -14.97 38.45 -6.59
CA ARG A 347 -13.80 37.65 -6.92
C ARG A 347 -14.23 36.31 -7.51
N ILE A 348 -13.61 35.91 -8.62
CA ILE A 348 -13.69 34.54 -9.15
C ILE A 348 -12.31 33.94 -9.08
N ASP A 349 -12.18 32.80 -8.38
CA ASP A 349 -10.95 32.05 -8.28
C ASP A 349 -10.77 31.20 -9.53
N ILE A 350 -9.67 31.41 -10.25
CA ILE A 350 -9.34 30.65 -11.46
C ILE A 350 -8.57 29.40 -11.09
N ALA A 351 -7.63 29.51 -10.12
CA ALA A 351 -6.80 28.41 -9.67
C ALA A 351 -6.32 28.66 -8.24
N GLY A 352 -6.11 27.57 -7.51
CA GLY A 352 -5.49 27.59 -6.18
C GLY A 352 -6.37 28.06 -5.04
N GLY A 353 -7.68 28.21 -5.21
CA GLY A 353 -8.61 28.80 -4.24
C GLY A 353 -8.68 28.13 -2.86
N TRP A 354 -8.17 26.91 -2.72
CA TRP A 354 -8.08 26.20 -1.43
C TRP A 354 -6.63 26.06 -0.92
N THR A 355 -5.64 26.51 -1.67
CA THR A 355 -4.24 26.43 -1.24
C THR A 355 -3.92 27.39 -0.09
N ASP A 356 -4.73 28.41 0.12
CA ASP A 356 -4.64 29.38 1.22
C ASP A 356 -5.33 28.91 2.51
N THR A 357 -5.87 27.67 2.51
CA THR A 357 -6.59 27.09 3.64
C THR A 357 -5.69 26.17 4.47
N PRO A 358 -5.68 26.29 5.82
CA PRO A 358 -4.98 25.32 6.66
C PRO A 358 -5.53 23.89 6.52
N PRO A 359 -4.69 22.87 6.62
CA PRO A 359 -3.27 22.93 7.01
C PRO A 359 -2.30 23.22 5.86
N TYR A 360 -2.73 23.15 4.59
CA TYR A 360 -1.84 23.25 3.43
C TYR A 360 -1.02 24.55 3.43
N CYS A 361 -1.64 25.69 3.64
CA CYS A 361 -0.94 26.98 3.62
C CYS A 361 0.10 27.15 4.74
N LEU A 362 0.00 26.36 5.82
CA LEU A 362 0.99 26.36 6.92
C LEU A 362 2.21 25.49 6.60
N MET A 363 2.08 24.57 5.64
CA MET A 363 3.14 23.63 5.26
C MET A 363 3.91 24.10 4.03
N GLU A 364 3.18 24.49 3.00
CA GLU A 364 3.72 24.72 1.64
C GLU A 364 3.56 26.18 1.19
N GLY A 365 2.84 26.99 1.97
CA GLY A 365 2.34 28.27 1.49
C GLY A 365 1.16 28.12 0.53
N GLY A 366 0.39 29.20 0.32
CA GLY A 366 -0.74 29.21 -0.60
C GLY A 366 -0.56 30.20 -1.74
N ASN A 367 -0.92 29.81 -2.96
CA ASN A 367 -0.96 30.68 -4.12
C ASN A 367 -2.31 30.61 -4.79
N VAL A 368 -3.01 31.76 -4.86
CA VAL A 368 -4.33 31.86 -5.46
C VAL A 368 -4.28 32.83 -6.62
N ILE A 369 -4.81 32.41 -7.77
CA ILE A 369 -5.05 33.28 -8.93
C ILE A 369 -6.53 33.55 -9.03
N ASN A 370 -6.90 34.82 -8.93
CA ASN A 370 -8.28 35.23 -9.04
C ASN A 370 -8.47 36.47 -9.96
N LEU A 371 -9.69 36.64 -10.43
CA LEU A 371 -10.13 37.81 -11.15
C LEU A 371 -11.11 38.62 -10.31
N ALA A 372 -10.89 39.92 -10.26
CA ALA A 372 -11.85 40.88 -9.75
C ALA A 372 -12.83 41.28 -10.89
N ILE A 373 -14.11 41.12 -10.63
CA ILE A 373 -15.16 41.35 -11.62
C ILE A 373 -16.08 42.48 -11.19
N GLU A 374 -16.37 43.37 -12.10
CA GLU A 374 -17.42 44.39 -11.99
C GLU A 374 -18.63 44.00 -12.84
N LEU A 375 -19.83 44.27 -12.35
CA LEU A 375 -21.05 44.05 -13.09
C LEU A 375 -21.49 45.38 -13.76
N ASN A 376 -21.48 45.41 -15.07
CA ASN A 376 -21.83 46.63 -15.86
C ASN A 376 -21.01 47.87 -15.42
N GLY A 377 -19.72 47.69 -15.13
CA GLY A 377 -18.83 48.76 -14.69
C GLY A 377 -19.07 49.23 -13.24
N GLN A 378 -19.78 48.43 -12.44
CA GLN A 378 -20.01 48.72 -11.02
C GLN A 378 -19.55 47.56 -10.16
N GLN A 379 -18.94 47.92 -9.03
CA GLN A 379 -18.57 46.97 -8.01
C GLN A 379 -19.83 46.49 -7.25
N PRO A 380 -20.19 45.22 -7.32
CA PRO A 380 -21.49 44.72 -6.87
C PRO A 380 -21.61 44.61 -5.35
N ILE A 381 -20.49 44.46 -4.61
CA ILE A 381 -20.52 44.41 -3.16
C ILE A 381 -20.41 45.83 -2.65
N GLN A 382 -21.44 46.28 -1.89
CA GLN A 382 -21.48 47.62 -1.34
C GLN A 382 -21.86 47.54 0.14
N THR A 383 -21.11 48.26 0.98
CA THR A 383 -21.31 48.32 2.42
C THR A 383 -21.38 49.77 2.86
N TYR A 384 -22.42 50.14 3.60
CA TYR A 384 -22.61 51.45 4.16
C TYR A 384 -22.47 51.33 5.69
N VAL A 385 -21.53 52.06 6.28
CA VAL A 385 -21.27 52.05 7.72
C VAL A 385 -21.46 53.48 8.24
N LYS A 386 -22.27 53.61 9.28
CA LYS A 386 -22.47 54.89 10.00
C LYS A 386 -22.22 54.65 11.50
N PRO A 387 -21.44 55.56 12.19
CA PRO A 387 -21.32 55.51 13.61
C PRO A 387 -22.71 55.67 14.26
N CYS A 388 -23.01 54.87 15.28
CA CYS A 388 -24.23 55.05 16.10
C CYS A 388 -23.85 55.26 17.56
N LYS A 389 -24.72 56.00 18.29
CA LYS A 389 -24.48 56.33 19.69
C LYS A 389 -24.83 55.19 20.64
N GLU A 390 -25.68 54.28 20.19
CA GLU A 390 -26.13 53.13 20.99
C GLU A 390 -25.75 51.84 20.26
N PRO A 391 -25.20 50.84 20.98
CA PRO A 391 -24.94 49.55 20.37
C PRO A 391 -26.27 48.87 19.97
N ARG A 392 -26.34 48.36 18.74
CA ARG A 392 -27.49 47.61 18.21
C ARG A 392 -27.10 46.23 17.81
#